data_db5edf924b0b92af475aeb0cb50a6886
#
_entry.id   db5edf924b0b92af475aeb0cb50a6886
#
_cell.length_a   1.000
_cell.length_b   1.000
_cell.length_c   1.000
_cell.angle_alpha   90.00
_cell.angle_beta   90.00
_cell.angle_gamma   90.00
#
_symmetry.space_group_name_H-M   'P 1'
#
loop_
_entity.id
_entity.type
_entity.pdbx_description
1 polymer ?
#
loop_
_entity_poly.entity_id
_entity_poly.type
_entity_poly.pdbx_seq_one_letter_code
_entity_poly.pdbx_strand_id
1 'polypeptide(L)'
;MGSELVEADTGRVLWGMRQALAYAVRWHHKSGMAELAVTEDERAGKVGRVTARRLLKFASWSPLLGGVEPYTSLVRGLTPAVADPAAICEFPYDWRLPVAYNARRLAEAVDRHLTAWTAHPAYEAARHHDPDGRPAEVVLIAHSMGGLLVRELARIPGAVERVRATLTLGTPFHGAVKAAAILNSGRGAPVPLPHRQLRDLARTLPGLHDLLPAYRCVETADDMVPLTPADVADLGGDPELAAHSLDRLRALRGAPLPGHRMAVGIAQHTMQSLRLDSGVVTPQAYVFERRDDDEIRRDEIGRPCAEDLGGDGTVYRYAGHAGGVEEVALAQQHGALATCGGAIDLARGLLTGLRRLEDLGQRLGHGETGLEVPDLVTVGEEFEITVTGEDNPRRMSCVVQDSGDADRVVASPQLPPRRDASGALRARSRLREPGLYRIKVSGGSEPVTRLVLAATEDPDLGS
;
A
#
# COMPACT_ATOMS: atom_id res chain seq x y z
N MET A 1 -2.43 1.35 -6.61
CA MET A 1 -3.37 2.10 -7.49
C MET A 1 -3.35 3.61 -7.17
N GLY A 2 -2.16 4.15 -6.97
CA GLY A 2 -1.94 5.52 -6.48
C GLY A 2 -1.87 6.61 -7.55
N SER A 3 -2.05 6.29 -8.85
CA SER A 3 -2.07 7.23 -9.96
C SER A 3 -3.46 7.33 -10.58
N GLU A 4 -3.83 8.53 -11.02
CA GLU A 4 -5.00 8.76 -11.86
C GLU A 4 -4.69 8.31 -13.28
N LEU A 5 -5.56 7.46 -13.84
CA LEU A 5 -5.43 6.96 -15.21
C LEU A 5 -6.48 7.61 -16.11
N VAL A 6 -6.03 8.02 -17.29
CA VAL A 6 -6.87 8.64 -18.32
C VAL A 6 -6.71 7.92 -19.66
N GLU A 7 -7.76 7.94 -20.44
CA GLU A 7 -7.69 7.59 -21.86
C GLU A 7 -6.88 8.62 -22.60
N ALA A 8 -5.86 8.20 -23.34
CA ALA A 8 -4.88 9.13 -23.93
C ALA A 8 -5.48 10.08 -24.95
N ASP A 9 -6.37 9.59 -25.81
CA ASP A 9 -6.94 10.36 -26.92
C ASP A 9 -7.98 11.39 -26.47
N THR A 10 -8.77 11.04 -25.44
CA THR A 10 -9.90 11.89 -25.01
C THR A 10 -9.62 12.65 -23.72
N GLY A 11 -8.60 12.24 -22.95
CA GLY A 11 -8.34 12.75 -21.61
C GLY A 11 -9.39 12.33 -20.56
N ARG A 12 -10.34 11.46 -20.93
CA ARG A 12 -11.38 10.97 -20.03
C ARG A 12 -10.76 10.16 -18.89
N VAL A 13 -11.13 10.48 -17.68
CA VAL A 13 -10.63 9.78 -16.48
C VAL A 13 -11.27 8.39 -16.41
N LEU A 14 -10.44 7.35 -16.47
CA LEU A 14 -10.83 5.96 -16.30
C LEU A 14 -10.69 5.50 -14.85
N TRP A 15 -9.63 5.95 -14.17
CA TRP A 15 -9.39 5.69 -12.76
C TRP A 15 -8.97 6.96 -12.05
N GLY A 16 -9.66 7.28 -10.99
CA GLY A 16 -9.41 8.44 -10.14
C GLY A 16 -10.34 8.37 -8.94
N MET A 17 -10.24 9.33 -8.03
CA MET A 17 -11.02 9.31 -6.79
C MET A 17 -12.53 9.29 -7.03
N ARG A 18 -13.02 10.13 -7.96
CA ARG A 18 -14.48 10.17 -8.30
C ARG A 18 -14.95 8.87 -8.91
N GLN A 19 -14.14 8.24 -9.77
CA GLN A 19 -14.47 6.99 -10.43
C GLN A 19 -14.48 5.83 -9.42
N ALA A 20 -13.50 5.77 -8.52
CA ALA A 20 -13.46 4.76 -7.46
C ALA A 20 -14.73 4.80 -6.60
N LEU A 21 -15.18 6.01 -6.22
CA LEU A 21 -16.44 6.17 -5.51
C LEU A 21 -17.66 5.86 -6.38
N ALA A 22 -17.65 6.29 -7.64
CA ALA A 22 -18.76 5.99 -8.55
C ALA A 22 -18.87 4.47 -8.80
N TYR A 23 -17.75 3.76 -8.88
CA TYR A 23 -17.75 2.30 -8.98
C TYR A 23 -18.23 1.64 -7.69
N ALA A 24 -17.87 2.18 -6.54
CA ALA A 24 -18.34 1.70 -5.24
C ALA A 24 -19.84 1.95 -4.99
N VAL A 25 -20.41 3.06 -5.50
CA VAL A 25 -21.81 3.46 -5.30
C VAL A 25 -22.74 2.98 -6.43
N ARG A 26 -22.21 2.85 -7.66
CA ARG A 26 -22.97 2.43 -8.85
C ARG A 26 -22.63 0.99 -9.27
N TRP A 27 -22.93 0.03 -8.42
CA TRP A 27 -22.75 -1.41 -8.66
C TRP A 27 -23.35 -1.93 -9.98
N HIS A 28 -24.27 -1.19 -10.59
CA HIS A 28 -25.05 -1.63 -11.76
C HIS A 28 -24.46 -1.24 -13.13
N HIS A 29 -23.40 -0.45 -13.22
CA HIS A 29 -22.81 -0.08 -14.52
C HIS A 29 -21.72 -1.07 -14.95
N LYS A 30 -22.10 -2.01 -15.80
CA LYS A 30 -21.27 -3.12 -16.30
C LYS A 30 -20.01 -2.72 -17.10
N SER A 31 -19.84 -1.44 -17.51
CA SER A 31 -18.81 -1.07 -18.49
C SER A 31 -17.58 -0.34 -17.91
N GLY A 32 -17.69 0.34 -16.76
CA GLY A 32 -16.64 1.27 -16.32
C GLY A 32 -15.29 0.64 -15.99
N MET A 33 -15.27 -0.49 -15.27
CA MET A 33 -14.01 -1.15 -14.87
C MET A 33 -13.37 -1.94 -16.03
N ALA A 34 -14.17 -2.43 -17.00
CA ALA A 34 -13.65 -3.15 -18.14
C ALA A 34 -12.71 -2.30 -19.01
N GLU A 35 -12.90 -0.98 -19.04
CA GLU A 35 -12.03 -0.06 -19.78
C GLU A 35 -10.60 0.02 -19.22
N LEU A 36 -10.42 -0.36 -17.96
CA LEU A 36 -9.11 -0.48 -17.31
C LEU A 36 -8.38 -1.78 -17.67
N ALA A 37 -9.05 -2.75 -18.29
CA ALA A 37 -8.40 -4.00 -18.67
C ALA A 37 -7.21 -3.74 -19.61
N VAL A 38 -6.13 -4.49 -19.38
CA VAL A 38 -4.98 -4.49 -20.29
C VAL A 38 -5.34 -5.34 -21.50
N THR A 39 -5.31 -4.71 -22.67
CA THR A 39 -5.66 -5.36 -23.96
C THR A 39 -4.53 -6.26 -24.45
N GLU A 40 -4.82 -7.13 -25.42
CA GLU A 40 -3.79 -7.96 -26.07
C GLU A 40 -2.72 -7.10 -26.76
N ASP A 41 -3.10 -5.99 -27.38
CA ASP A 41 -2.17 -5.03 -27.98
C ASP A 41 -1.24 -4.41 -26.92
N GLU A 42 -1.77 -4.01 -25.76
CA GLU A 42 -0.97 -3.50 -24.63
C GLU A 42 -0.02 -4.59 -24.07
N ARG A 43 -0.47 -5.84 -24.01
CA ARG A 43 0.37 -7.00 -23.65
C ARG A 43 1.49 -7.25 -24.66
N ALA A 44 1.21 -7.06 -25.95
CA ALA A 44 2.19 -7.14 -27.02
C ALA A 44 3.14 -5.92 -27.11
N GLY A 45 3.04 -4.98 -26.16
CA GLY A 45 3.92 -3.79 -26.07
C GLY A 45 3.40 -2.55 -26.77
N LYS A 46 2.21 -2.55 -27.38
CA LYS A 46 1.57 -1.35 -27.96
C LYS A 46 0.86 -0.57 -26.85
N VAL A 47 1.62 -0.05 -25.92
CA VAL A 47 1.12 0.72 -24.79
C VAL A 47 0.85 2.18 -25.18
N GLY A 48 -0.02 2.86 -24.42
CA GLY A 48 -0.31 4.30 -24.63
C GLY A 48 -1.79 4.63 -24.76
N ARG A 49 -2.70 3.63 -24.87
CA ARG A 49 -4.14 3.85 -24.84
C ARG A 49 -4.59 4.49 -23.51
N VAL A 50 -3.98 4.07 -22.42
CA VAL A 50 -4.19 4.64 -21.10
C VAL A 50 -2.89 5.20 -20.58
N THR A 51 -2.95 6.39 -19.99
CA THR A 51 -1.79 7.07 -19.42
C THR A 51 -2.04 7.48 -17.97
N ALA A 52 -0.97 7.47 -17.18
CA ALA A 52 -1.00 8.00 -15.83
C ALA A 52 -0.76 9.51 -15.88
N ARG A 53 -1.75 10.30 -15.45
CA ARG A 53 -1.71 11.76 -15.56
C ARG A 53 -1.08 12.45 -14.36
N ARG A 54 -1.42 11.99 -13.15
CA ARG A 54 -0.95 12.56 -11.88
C ARG A 54 -1.08 11.55 -10.76
N LEU A 55 -0.43 11.79 -9.64
CA LEU A 55 -0.72 11.07 -8.41
C LEU A 55 -2.16 11.36 -7.97
N LEU A 56 -2.79 10.40 -7.33
CA LEU A 56 -4.11 10.63 -6.75
C LEU A 56 -4.00 11.73 -5.69
N LYS A 57 -4.70 12.83 -5.93
CA LYS A 57 -4.78 14.01 -5.08
C LYS A 57 -6.23 14.40 -4.88
N PHE A 58 -6.50 15.12 -3.80
CA PHE A 58 -7.80 15.75 -3.61
C PHE A 58 -7.97 16.98 -4.50
N ALA A 59 -9.19 17.14 -5.02
CA ALA A 59 -9.69 18.47 -5.30
C ALA A 59 -10.10 19.10 -3.96
N SER A 60 -9.52 20.23 -3.62
CA SER A 60 -9.74 21.00 -2.38
C SER A 60 -11.19 21.40 -2.10
N TRP A 61 -12.13 21.07 -2.97
CA TRP A 61 -13.56 21.39 -2.91
C TRP A 61 -14.48 20.16 -2.87
N SER A 62 -13.93 18.95 -2.77
CA SER A 62 -14.75 17.73 -2.72
C SER A 62 -14.83 17.20 -1.28
N PRO A 63 -15.89 17.52 -0.54
CA PRO A 63 -16.03 17.12 0.87
C PRO A 63 -16.10 15.61 1.08
N LEU A 64 -16.36 14.82 0.06
CA LEU A 64 -16.57 13.36 0.15
C LEU A 64 -15.30 12.49 0.09
N LEU A 65 -14.10 13.07 -0.04
CA LEU A 65 -12.90 12.34 -0.46
C LEU A 65 -11.67 12.49 0.46
N GLY A 66 -11.83 13.14 1.61
CA GLY A 66 -10.75 13.49 2.57
C GLY A 66 -9.94 12.33 3.17
N GLY A 67 -10.26 11.08 2.86
CA GLY A 67 -9.61 9.92 3.48
C GLY A 67 -8.65 9.13 2.60
N VAL A 68 -8.63 9.37 1.30
CA VAL A 68 -7.79 8.63 0.35
C VAL A 68 -6.78 9.58 -0.31
N GLU A 69 -6.00 10.26 0.51
CA GLU A 69 -4.96 11.18 0.02
C GLU A 69 -3.57 10.58 0.26
N PRO A 70 -3.11 9.65 -0.58
CA PRO A 70 -1.85 8.98 -0.26
C PRO A 70 -0.66 9.90 -0.33
N TYR A 71 -0.69 11.01 -1.11
CA TYR A 71 0.57 11.71 -1.40
C TYR A 71 0.56 13.23 -1.18
N THR A 72 -0.58 13.89 -1.08
CA THR A 72 -0.61 15.36 -0.89
C THR A 72 0.04 15.77 0.44
N SER A 73 -0.24 15.03 1.52
CA SER A 73 0.36 15.30 2.84
C SER A 73 1.86 15.06 2.81
N LEU A 74 2.33 14.01 2.14
CA LEU A 74 3.75 13.74 1.96
C LEU A 74 4.43 14.88 1.19
N VAL A 75 3.94 15.22 -0.01
CA VAL A 75 4.52 16.28 -0.85
C VAL A 75 4.53 17.61 -0.12
N ARG A 76 3.42 18.01 0.53
CA ARG A 76 3.35 19.21 1.37
C ARG A 76 4.35 19.17 2.51
N GLY A 77 4.50 18.01 3.15
CA GLY A 77 5.46 17.79 4.22
C GLY A 77 6.91 17.94 3.75
N LEU A 78 7.24 17.58 2.52
CA LEU A 78 8.59 17.68 1.98
C LEU A 78 8.94 19.08 1.45
N THR A 79 7.96 19.88 1.05
CA THR A 79 8.18 21.22 0.48
C THR A 79 9.09 22.11 1.33
N PRO A 80 8.99 22.15 2.69
CA PRO A 80 9.90 22.95 3.51
C PRO A 80 11.35 22.45 3.57
N ALA A 81 11.60 21.20 3.12
CA ALA A 81 12.93 20.58 3.14
C ALA A 81 13.70 20.74 1.82
N VAL A 82 13.11 21.39 0.83
CA VAL A 82 13.72 21.67 -0.48
C VAL A 82 13.84 23.17 -0.72
N ALA A 83 14.81 23.56 -1.53
CA ALA A 83 15.05 24.97 -1.83
C ALA A 83 13.93 25.61 -2.66
N ASP A 84 13.28 24.80 -3.51
CA ASP A 84 12.17 25.23 -4.36
C ASP A 84 11.25 24.02 -4.65
N PRO A 85 9.92 24.19 -4.72
CA PRO A 85 9.01 23.11 -5.09
C PRO A 85 9.35 22.39 -6.40
N ALA A 86 10.02 23.06 -7.36
CA ALA A 86 10.50 22.46 -8.60
C ALA A 86 11.54 21.35 -8.39
N ALA A 87 12.16 21.26 -7.22
CA ALA A 87 13.03 20.15 -6.83
C ALA A 87 12.25 18.86 -6.53
N ILE A 88 10.93 18.92 -6.41
CA ILE A 88 10.08 17.75 -6.16
C ILE A 88 9.46 17.26 -7.48
N CYS A 89 9.76 16.02 -7.86
CA CYS A 89 9.13 15.38 -9.02
C CYS A 89 8.13 14.33 -8.55
N GLU A 90 6.87 14.51 -8.89
CA GLU A 90 5.85 13.49 -8.71
C GLU A 90 5.88 12.55 -9.91
N PHE A 91 6.00 11.25 -9.68
CA PHE A 91 6.04 10.24 -10.72
C PHE A 91 4.77 9.37 -10.71
N PRO A 92 3.71 9.74 -11.45
CA PRO A 92 2.58 8.86 -11.71
C PRO A 92 2.96 7.80 -12.72
N TYR A 93 2.44 6.57 -12.52
CA TYR A 93 2.69 5.46 -13.44
C TYR A 93 1.43 4.61 -13.65
N ASP A 94 1.38 3.92 -14.78
CA ASP A 94 0.29 3.01 -15.10
C ASP A 94 0.47 1.68 -14.33
N TRP A 95 -0.17 1.60 -13.17
CA TRP A 95 -0.11 0.46 -12.26
C TRP A 95 -0.72 -0.84 -12.84
N ARG A 96 -1.38 -0.77 -13.99
CA ARG A 96 -1.90 -1.93 -14.71
C ARG A 96 -0.78 -2.73 -15.38
N LEU A 97 0.25 -2.00 -15.85
CA LEU A 97 1.38 -2.52 -16.62
C LEU A 97 2.46 -3.12 -15.73
N PRO A 98 3.36 -3.95 -16.29
CA PRO A 98 4.44 -4.57 -15.53
C PRO A 98 5.32 -3.56 -14.78
N VAL A 99 5.78 -3.95 -13.59
CA VAL A 99 6.75 -3.17 -12.79
C VAL A 99 8.00 -2.83 -13.61
N ALA A 100 8.53 -3.76 -14.40
CA ALA A 100 9.71 -3.53 -15.24
C ALA A 100 9.48 -2.48 -16.33
N TYR A 101 8.27 -2.39 -16.90
CA TYR A 101 7.93 -1.32 -17.84
C TYR A 101 7.96 0.04 -17.14
N ASN A 102 7.29 0.13 -16.00
CA ASN A 102 7.22 1.37 -15.24
C ASN A 102 8.59 1.80 -14.66
N ALA A 103 9.47 0.85 -14.33
CA ALA A 103 10.84 1.15 -13.89
C ALA A 103 11.67 1.83 -14.98
N ARG A 104 11.54 1.42 -16.26
CA ARG A 104 12.18 2.12 -17.39
C ARG A 104 11.67 3.55 -17.53
N ARG A 105 10.34 3.74 -17.38
CA ARG A 105 9.75 5.09 -17.39
C ARG A 105 10.22 5.95 -16.22
N LEU A 106 10.47 5.32 -15.06
CA LEU A 106 11.05 6.00 -13.90
C LEU A 106 12.50 6.45 -14.19
N ALA A 107 13.34 5.61 -14.82
CA ALA A 107 14.69 6.00 -15.22
C ALA A 107 14.69 7.24 -16.10
N GLU A 108 13.85 7.25 -17.14
CA GLU A 108 13.69 8.41 -18.01
C GLU A 108 13.18 9.66 -17.25
N ALA A 109 12.30 9.47 -16.26
CA ALA A 109 11.79 10.57 -15.46
C ALA A 109 12.87 11.15 -14.54
N VAL A 110 13.73 10.34 -13.96
CA VAL A 110 14.89 10.75 -13.16
C VAL A 110 15.80 11.65 -14.01
N ASP A 111 16.17 11.21 -15.21
CA ASP A 111 17.06 11.98 -16.09
C ASP A 111 16.44 13.31 -16.52
N ARG A 112 15.16 13.31 -16.93
CA ARG A 112 14.44 14.53 -17.29
C ARG A 112 14.35 15.50 -16.11
N HIS A 113 14.04 14.99 -14.92
CA HIS A 113 13.92 15.84 -13.73
C HIS A 113 15.25 16.47 -13.35
N LEU A 114 16.34 15.69 -13.32
CA LEU A 114 17.66 16.22 -13.02
C LEU A 114 18.10 17.27 -14.05
N THR A 115 17.83 17.05 -15.34
CA THR A 115 18.11 18.02 -16.39
C THR A 115 17.31 19.32 -16.19
N ALA A 116 16.02 19.20 -15.89
CA ALA A 116 15.16 20.37 -15.65
C ALA A 116 15.59 21.12 -14.38
N TRP A 117 15.90 20.39 -13.30
CA TRP A 117 16.32 20.98 -12.03
C TRP A 117 17.66 21.72 -12.17
N THR A 118 18.67 21.14 -12.83
CA THR A 118 19.97 21.80 -13.03
C THR A 118 19.89 23.03 -13.91
N ALA A 119 18.85 23.16 -14.74
CA ALA A 119 18.57 24.37 -15.52
C ALA A 119 17.66 25.38 -14.76
N HIS A 120 17.13 25.02 -13.60
CA HIS A 120 16.21 25.87 -12.85
C HIS A 120 16.94 27.01 -12.13
N PRO A 121 16.42 28.26 -12.09
CA PRO A 121 17.09 29.39 -11.43
C PRO A 121 17.42 29.17 -9.96
N ALA A 122 16.57 28.41 -9.22
CA ALA A 122 16.81 28.11 -7.83
C ALA A 122 17.96 27.10 -7.59
N TYR A 123 18.42 26.39 -8.63
CA TYR A 123 19.47 25.38 -8.48
C TYR A 123 20.80 25.99 -8.01
N GLU A 124 21.23 27.11 -8.58
CA GLU A 124 22.47 27.78 -8.18
C GLU A 124 22.42 28.24 -6.73
N ALA A 125 21.29 28.79 -6.28
CA ALA A 125 21.10 29.17 -4.88
C ALA A 125 21.15 27.94 -3.95
N ALA A 126 20.51 26.83 -4.34
CA ALA A 126 20.56 25.57 -3.59
C ALA A 126 21.98 25.02 -3.50
N ARG A 127 22.74 25.07 -4.59
CA ARG A 127 24.12 24.59 -4.68
C ARG A 127 25.08 25.39 -3.78
N HIS A 128 24.87 26.69 -3.60
CA HIS A 128 25.69 27.52 -2.71
C HIS A 128 25.54 27.11 -1.23
N HIS A 129 24.46 26.43 -0.88
CA HIS A 129 24.24 25.92 0.47
C HIS A 129 24.79 24.49 0.67
N ASP A 130 25.27 23.81 -0.39
CA ASP A 130 25.96 22.52 -0.26
C ASP A 130 27.46 22.75 -0.05
N PRO A 131 27.99 22.51 1.16
CA PRO A 131 29.41 22.74 1.46
C PRO A 131 30.34 21.84 0.65
N ASP A 132 29.86 20.71 0.16
CA ASP A 132 30.66 19.72 -0.56
C ASP A 132 30.63 19.96 -2.08
N GLY A 133 29.78 20.87 -2.57
CA GLY A 133 29.62 21.18 -4.00
C GLY A 133 29.25 19.98 -4.87
N ARG A 134 28.51 19.01 -4.30
CA ARG A 134 28.12 17.77 -4.97
C ARG A 134 27.24 18.04 -6.20
N PRO A 135 27.32 17.18 -7.23
CA PRO A 135 26.37 17.27 -8.35
C PRO A 135 24.94 16.99 -7.86
N ALA A 136 23.94 17.45 -8.62
CA ALA A 136 22.55 17.15 -8.34
C ALA A 136 22.31 15.63 -8.40
N GLU A 137 21.69 15.11 -7.33
CA GLU A 137 21.29 13.73 -7.17
C GLU A 137 19.84 13.66 -6.73
N VAL A 138 19.17 12.55 -7.02
CA VAL A 138 17.79 12.34 -6.57
C VAL A 138 17.75 11.56 -5.27
N VAL A 139 16.72 11.84 -4.46
CA VAL A 139 16.26 10.98 -3.39
C VAL A 139 14.94 10.37 -3.84
N LEU A 140 14.87 9.05 -3.87
CA LEU A 140 13.67 8.32 -4.24
C LEU A 140 12.83 8.03 -3.00
N ILE A 141 11.57 8.46 -3.00
CA ILE A 141 10.60 8.14 -1.95
C ILE A 141 9.47 7.37 -2.61
N ALA A 142 9.30 6.11 -2.24
CA ALA A 142 8.40 5.19 -2.92
C ALA A 142 7.47 4.49 -1.93
N HIS A 143 6.18 4.45 -2.24
CA HIS A 143 5.17 3.78 -1.43
C HIS A 143 4.64 2.54 -2.15
N SER A 144 4.43 1.45 -1.40
CA SER A 144 3.78 0.24 -1.88
C SER A 144 4.49 -0.33 -3.13
N MET A 145 3.74 -0.65 -4.18
CA MET A 145 4.25 -1.11 -5.48
C MET A 145 5.33 -0.18 -6.07
N GLY A 146 5.32 1.13 -5.72
CA GLY A 146 6.35 2.08 -6.14
C GLY A 146 7.75 1.68 -5.72
N GLY A 147 7.91 1.02 -4.57
CA GLY A 147 9.21 0.49 -4.12
C GLY A 147 9.71 -0.68 -4.98
N LEU A 148 8.81 -1.46 -5.59
CA LEU A 148 9.20 -2.48 -6.56
C LEU A 148 9.74 -1.86 -7.85
N LEU A 149 9.17 -0.73 -8.30
CA LEU A 149 9.70 0.03 -9.44
C LEU A 149 11.13 0.50 -9.17
N VAL A 150 11.36 1.07 -7.98
CA VAL A 150 12.69 1.54 -7.57
C VAL A 150 13.67 0.36 -7.48
N ARG A 151 13.23 -0.79 -6.98
CA ARG A 151 14.08 -1.98 -6.92
C ARG A 151 14.42 -2.52 -8.31
N GLU A 152 13.47 -2.51 -9.23
CA GLU A 152 13.70 -2.89 -10.63
C GLU A 152 14.60 -1.87 -11.35
N LEU A 153 14.54 -0.58 -10.98
CA LEU A 153 15.42 0.48 -11.48
C LEU A 153 16.90 0.12 -11.25
N ALA A 154 17.25 -0.50 -10.12
CA ALA A 154 18.61 -0.92 -9.83
C ALA A 154 19.17 -1.98 -10.80
N ARG A 155 18.33 -2.64 -11.60
CA ARG A 155 18.74 -3.58 -12.64
C ARG A 155 18.99 -2.92 -14.00
N ILE A 156 18.62 -1.66 -14.15
CA ILE A 156 18.84 -0.88 -15.36
C ILE A 156 20.24 -0.27 -15.29
N PRO A 157 21.16 -0.60 -16.19
CA PRO A 157 22.52 -0.05 -16.16
C PRO A 157 22.52 1.48 -16.10
N GLY A 158 23.27 2.05 -15.16
CA GLY A 158 23.40 3.49 -14.97
C GLY A 158 22.24 4.19 -14.26
N ALA A 159 21.06 3.56 -14.13
CA ALA A 159 19.86 4.24 -13.66
C ALA A 159 19.90 4.68 -12.19
N VAL A 160 20.75 4.07 -11.36
CA VAL A 160 20.89 4.42 -9.94
C VAL A 160 22.15 5.24 -9.63
N GLU A 161 23.01 5.53 -10.61
CA GLU A 161 24.27 6.25 -10.39
C GLU A 161 24.07 7.66 -9.84
N ARG A 162 22.91 8.27 -10.14
CA ARG A 162 22.54 9.61 -9.65
C ARG A 162 21.47 9.56 -8.56
N VAL A 163 21.29 8.41 -7.93
CA VAL A 163 20.40 8.23 -6.78
C VAL A 163 21.24 8.27 -5.51
N ARG A 164 21.05 9.31 -4.70
CA ARG A 164 21.75 9.48 -3.42
C ARG A 164 21.21 8.56 -2.34
N ALA A 165 19.89 8.46 -2.26
CA ALA A 165 19.24 7.69 -1.21
C ALA A 165 17.83 7.24 -1.64
N THR A 166 17.33 6.22 -0.96
CA THR A 166 16.00 5.65 -1.22
C THR A 166 15.25 5.45 0.09
N LEU A 167 14.00 5.85 0.14
CA LEU A 167 13.05 5.51 1.20
C LEU A 167 11.90 4.71 0.60
N THR A 168 11.64 3.54 1.15
CA THR A 168 10.46 2.75 0.79
C THR A 168 9.48 2.66 1.95
N LEU A 169 8.20 2.84 1.66
CA LEU A 169 7.11 2.87 2.63
C LEU A 169 6.14 1.71 2.32
N GLY A 170 6.04 0.72 3.19
CA GLY A 170 5.13 -0.42 3.03
C GLY A 170 5.28 -1.17 1.71
N THR A 171 6.49 -1.27 1.17
CA THR A 171 6.74 -1.96 -0.10
C THR A 171 6.65 -3.48 0.06
N PRO A 172 5.83 -4.17 -0.75
CA PRO A 172 5.73 -5.63 -0.72
C PRO A 172 6.91 -6.27 -1.50
N PHE A 173 8.11 -6.26 -0.91
CA PHE A 173 9.32 -6.79 -1.56
C PHE A 173 9.23 -8.27 -1.93
N HIS A 174 8.38 -9.00 -1.22
CA HIS A 174 8.10 -10.41 -1.48
C HIS A 174 6.65 -10.66 -1.95
N GLY A 175 5.95 -9.61 -2.38
CA GLY A 175 4.55 -9.68 -2.76
C GLY A 175 3.58 -9.64 -1.56
N ALA A 176 2.30 -9.88 -1.81
CA ALA A 176 1.25 -9.89 -0.80
C ALA A 176 0.16 -10.91 -1.13
N VAL A 177 -0.29 -11.67 -0.14
CA VAL A 177 -1.40 -12.63 -0.24
C VAL A 177 -2.68 -11.97 -0.76
N LYS A 178 -2.86 -10.71 -0.45
CA LYS A 178 -4.01 -9.90 -0.90
C LYS A 178 -4.12 -9.85 -2.43
N ALA A 179 -3.02 -9.92 -3.18
CA ALA A 179 -3.05 -9.99 -4.64
C ALA A 179 -3.69 -11.29 -5.14
N ALA A 180 -3.38 -12.43 -4.53
CA ALA A 180 -4.00 -13.72 -4.85
C ALA A 180 -5.50 -13.73 -4.50
N ALA A 181 -5.88 -13.14 -3.36
CA ALA A 181 -7.29 -12.99 -2.98
C ALA A 181 -8.09 -12.14 -3.98
N ILE A 182 -7.51 -11.04 -4.46
CA ILE A 182 -8.14 -10.18 -5.48
C ILE A 182 -8.30 -10.94 -6.80
N LEU A 183 -7.29 -11.68 -7.26
CA LEU A 183 -7.37 -12.50 -8.47
C LEU A 183 -8.47 -13.56 -8.40
N ASN A 184 -8.63 -14.19 -7.24
CA ASN A 184 -9.61 -15.25 -7.05
C ASN A 184 -11.03 -14.73 -6.90
N SER A 185 -11.26 -13.83 -5.94
CA SER A 185 -12.60 -13.43 -5.53
C SER A 185 -12.92 -11.96 -5.79
N GLY A 186 -11.95 -11.13 -6.15
CA GLY A 186 -12.11 -9.67 -6.22
C GLY A 186 -12.18 -8.99 -4.86
N ARG A 187 -12.03 -9.74 -3.74
CA ARG A 187 -12.05 -9.21 -2.39
C ARG A 187 -10.67 -8.70 -1.97
N GLY A 188 -10.62 -7.69 -1.13
CA GLY A 188 -9.38 -7.20 -0.54
C GLY A 188 -8.78 -5.96 -1.21
N ALA A 189 -9.47 -5.31 -2.16
CA ALA A 189 -9.06 -4.01 -2.65
C ALA A 189 -9.09 -2.96 -1.52
N PRO A 190 -8.22 -1.94 -1.57
CA PRO A 190 -8.19 -0.87 -0.55
C PRO A 190 -9.44 0.01 -0.55
N VAL A 191 -10.23 -0.06 -1.60
CA VAL A 191 -11.56 0.55 -1.72
C VAL A 191 -12.52 -0.56 -2.08
N PRO A 192 -13.69 -0.67 -1.43
CA PRO A 192 -14.70 -1.66 -1.82
C PRO A 192 -15.15 -1.41 -3.25
N LEU A 193 -14.92 -2.39 -4.09
CA LEU A 193 -15.27 -2.38 -5.51
C LEU A 193 -16.15 -3.60 -5.81
N PRO A 194 -16.98 -3.59 -6.86
CA PRO A 194 -17.75 -4.74 -7.28
C PRO A 194 -16.84 -5.96 -7.50
N HIS A 195 -16.97 -6.99 -6.66
CA HIS A 195 -16.00 -8.08 -6.55
C HIS A 195 -15.82 -8.82 -7.88
N ARG A 196 -16.91 -9.15 -8.59
CA ARG A 196 -16.84 -9.85 -9.88
C ARG A 196 -16.10 -9.02 -10.94
N GLN A 197 -16.45 -7.73 -11.05
CA GLN A 197 -15.80 -6.83 -12.02
C GLN A 197 -14.33 -6.60 -11.67
N LEU A 198 -14.01 -6.48 -10.38
CA LEU A 198 -12.62 -6.34 -9.94
C LEU A 198 -11.82 -7.61 -10.20
N ARG A 199 -12.39 -8.79 -9.93
CA ARG A 199 -11.74 -10.07 -10.26
C ARG A 199 -11.45 -10.19 -11.76
N ASP A 200 -12.46 -9.90 -12.60
CA ASP A 200 -12.33 -10.03 -14.04
C ASP A 200 -11.30 -9.01 -14.60
N LEU A 201 -11.26 -7.80 -14.06
CA LEU A 201 -10.22 -6.81 -14.33
C LEU A 201 -8.85 -7.32 -13.87
N ALA A 202 -8.74 -7.75 -12.62
CA ALA A 202 -7.49 -8.18 -11.97
C ALA A 202 -6.71 -9.22 -12.79
N ARG A 203 -7.42 -10.15 -13.39
CA ARG A 203 -6.88 -11.20 -14.25
C ARG A 203 -6.17 -10.68 -15.50
N THR A 204 -6.51 -9.49 -15.96
CA THR A 204 -5.87 -8.86 -17.12
C THR A 204 -4.63 -8.04 -16.77
N LEU A 205 -4.35 -7.81 -15.50
CA LEU A 205 -3.36 -6.83 -15.04
C LEU A 205 -1.99 -7.45 -14.71
N PRO A 206 -0.95 -7.27 -15.55
CA PRO A 206 0.40 -7.70 -15.22
C PRO A 206 0.91 -7.07 -13.92
N GLY A 207 0.60 -5.79 -13.66
CA GLY A 207 1.02 -5.12 -12.43
C GLY A 207 0.42 -5.71 -11.15
N LEU A 208 -0.75 -6.34 -11.21
CA LEU A 208 -1.28 -7.08 -10.06
C LEU A 208 -0.58 -8.43 -9.88
N HIS A 209 -0.24 -9.12 -10.97
CA HIS A 209 0.55 -10.34 -10.90
C HIS A 209 1.94 -10.08 -10.31
N ASP A 210 2.54 -8.91 -10.57
CA ASP A 210 3.80 -8.47 -9.96
C ASP A 210 3.73 -8.27 -8.42
N LEU A 211 2.54 -8.35 -7.83
CA LEU A 211 2.32 -8.31 -6.38
C LEU A 211 2.03 -9.69 -5.76
N LEU A 212 2.05 -10.78 -6.54
CA LEU A 212 1.83 -12.13 -6.02
C LEU A 212 2.90 -12.52 -5.01
N PRO A 213 2.55 -13.25 -3.92
CA PRO A 213 3.49 -13.60 -2.88
C PRO A 213 4.54 -14.61 -3.38
N ALA A 214 5.82 -14.24 -3.29
CA ALA A 214 6.97 -15.05 -3.70
C ALA A 214 7.67 -15.74 -2.51
N TYR A 215 7.05 -15.74 -1.35
CA TYR A 215 7.49 -16.46 -0.14
C TYR A 215 6.63 -17.71 0.09
N ARG A 216 6.95 -18.50 1.09
CA ARG A 216 6.14 -19.66 1.49
C ARG A 216 4.85 -19.18 2.15
N CYS A 217 3.76 -19.23 1.43
CA CYS A 217 2.47 -18.68 1.87
C CYS A 217 1.28 -19.62 1.66
N VAL A 218 1.45 -20.72 0.92
CA VAL A 218 0.37 -21.70 0.69
C VAL A 218 0.43 -22.73 1.80
N GLU A 219 -0.62 -22.80 2.61
CA GLU A 219 -0.74 -23.76 3.72
C GLU A 219 -1.06 -25.15 3.19
N THR A 220 -0.27 -26.12 3.65
CA THR A 220 -0.54 -27.55 3.52
C THR A 220 -0.79 -28.15 4.92
N ALA A 221 -1.06 -29.44 5.00
CA ALA A 221 -1.25 -30.09 6.29
C ALA A 221 -0.03 -29.97 7.22
N ASP A 222 1.18 -29.92 6.67
CA ASP A 222 2.42 -30.03 7.41
C ASP A 222 3.37 -28.85 7.26
N ASP A 223 3.21 -28.01 6.23
CA ASP A 223 4.14 -26.93 5.90
C ASP A 223 3.43 -25.74 5.21
N MET A 224 4.14 -24.63 5.07
CA MET A 224 3.87 -23.54 4.14
C MET A 224 4.76 -23.69 2.93
N VAL A 225 4.17 -23.78 1.72
CA VAL A 225 4.90 -23.91 0.47
C VAL A 225 4.77 -22.64 -0.40
N PRO A 226 5.67 -22.41 -1.35
CA PRO A 226 5.55 -21.28 -2.28
C PRO A 226 4.33 -21.43 -3.19
N LEU A 227 3.71 -20.30 -3.52
CA LEU A 227 2.71 -20.22 -4.59
C LEU A 227 3.35 -20.54 -5.94
N THR A 228 2.69 -21.35 -6.75
CA THR A 228 3.14 -21.77 -8.09
C THR A 228 2.31 -21.12 -9.19
N PRO A 229 2.83 -21.03 -10.43
CA PRO A 229 2.03 -20.60 -11.58
C PRO A 229 0.79 -21.47 -11.84
N ALA A 230 0.84 -22.76 -11.52
CA ALA A 230 -0.31 -23.66 -11.62
C ALA A 230 -1.41 -23.29 -10.63
N ASP A 231 -1.04 -23.02 -9.38
CA ASP A 231 -1.99 -22.52 -8.39
C ASP A 231 -2.65 -21.22 -8.86
N VAL A 232 -1.89 -20.30 -9.47
CA VAL A 232 -2.42 -19.04 -9.98
C VAL A 232 -3.40 -19.28 -11.14
N ALA A 233 -3.15 -20.26 -12.01
CA ALA A 233 -4.09 -20.66 -13.06
C ALA A 233 -5.41 -21.19 -12.45
N ASP A 234 -5.33 -22.02 -11.42
CA ASP A 234 -6.51 -22.54 -10.70
C ASP A 234 -7.32 -21.42 -10.02
N LEU A 235 -6.66 -20.34 -9.62
CA LEU A 235 -7.31 -19.13 -9.09
C LEU A 235 -7.93 -18.26 -10.18
N GLY A 236 -7.68 -18.58 -11.45
CA GLY A 236 -8.15 -17.84 -12.62
C GLY A 236 -7.24 -16.67 -13.03
N GLY A 237 -6.01 -16.60 -12.50
CA GLY A 237 -4.97 -15.71 -12.98
C GLY A 237 -4.25 -16.24 -14.21
N ASP A 238 -3.31 -15.47 -14.72
CA ASP A 238 -2.49 -15.83 -15.89
C ASP A 238 -1.19 -16.51 -15.40
N PRO A 239 -0.97 -17.81 -15.70
CA PRO A 239 0.19 -18.54 -15.19
C PRO A 239 1.53 -18.05 -15.79
N GLU A 240 1.54 -17.48 -17.00
CA GLU A 240 2.76 -16.94 -17.60
C GLU A 240 3.16 -15.64 -16.91
N LEU A 241 2.20 -14.76 -16.69
CA LEU A 241 2.43 -13.55 -15.89
C LEU A 241 2.89 -13.91 -14.47
N ALA A 242 2.27 -14.91 -13.86
CA ALA A 242 2.66 -15.37 -12.52
C ALA A 242 4.10 -15.91 -12.49
N ALA A 243 4.50 -16.74 -13.45
CA ALA A 243 5.86 -17.25 -13.55
C ALA A 243 6.88 -16.11 -13.63
N HIS A 244 6.67 -15.17 -14.57
CA HIS A 244 7.56 -14.03 -14.74
C HIS A 244 7.64 -13.16 -13.48
N SER A 245 6.52 -12.93 -12.81
CA SER A 245 6.45 -12.07 -11.61
C SER A 245 7.12 -12.72 -10.41
N LEU A 246 6.84 -14.00 -10.14
CA LEU A 246 7.45 -14.72 -9.02
C LEU A 246 8.95 -14.87 -9.19
N ASP A 247 9.43 -15.15 -10.41
CA ASP A 247 10.86 -15.25 -10.69
C ASP A 247 11.56 -13.89 -10.57
N ARG A 248 10.90 -12.80 -10.99
CA ARG A 248 11.39 -11.44 -10.81
C ARG A 248 11.53 -11.08 -9.34
N LEU A 249 10.50 -11.30 -8.53
CA LEU A 249 10.54 -11.00 -7.10
C LEU A 249 11.66 -11.79 -6.40
N ARG A 250 11.89 -13.06 -6.79
CA ARG A 250 13.00 -13.86 -6.28
C ARG A 250 14.36 -13.30 -6.72
N ALA A 251 14.50 -12.93 -7.99
CA ALA A 251 15.74 -12.36 -8.54
C ALA A 251 16.08 -10.98 -7.95
N LEU A 252 15.09 -10.23 -7.49
CA LEU A 252 15.27 -8.93 -6.84
C LEU A 252 15.65 -9.04 -5.35
N ARG A 253 15.60 -10.23 -4.74
CA ARG A 253 16.04 -10.43 -3.36
C ARG A 253 17.51 -10.04 -3.23
N GLY A 254 17.82 -9.08 -2.40
CA GLY A 254 19.19 -8.63 -2.18
C GLY A 254 19.72 -7.62 -3.21
N ALA A 255 18.95 -7.15 -4.18
CA ALA A 255 19.37 -6.04 -5.03
C ALA A 255 19.53 -4.77 -4.17
N PRO A 256 20.76 -4.23 -4.03
CA PRO A 256 20.99 -3.07 -3.19
C PRO A 256 20.41 -1.82 -3.83
N LEU A 257 19.88 -0.93 -2.99
CA LEU A 257 19.47 0.43 -3.40
C LEU A 257 20.37 1.44 -2.71
N PRO A 258 20.75 2.54 -3.36
CA PRO A 258 21.58 3.57 -2.76
C PRO A 258 20.92 4.14 -1.50
N GLY A 259 21.68 4.16 -0.38
CA GLY A 259 21.24 4.73 0.89
C GLY A 259 19.85 4.27 1.33
N HIS A 260 19.52 2.99 1.12
CA HIS A 260 18.17 2.46 1.33
C HIS A 260 17.79 2.47 2.81
N ARG A 261 16.64 3.05 3.07
CA ARG A 261 15.90 2.95 4.33
C ARG A 261 14.47 2.51 4.04
N MET A 262 13.88 1.78 4.95
CA MET A 262 12.49 1.34 4.78
C MET A 262 11.65 1.60 6.03
N ALA A 263 10.40 1.98 5.80
CA ALA A 263 9.37 1.98 6.82
C ALA A 263 8.37 0.86 6.52
N VAL A 264 8.11 0.02 7.51
CA VAL A 264 7.15 -1.08 7.43
C VAL A 264 5.98 -0.80 8.36
N GLY A 265 4.78 -1.10 7.92
CA GLY A 265 3.62 -1.04 8.79
C GLY A 265 3.51 -2.29 9.67
N ILE A 266 3.16 -2.09 10.93
CA ILE A 266 3.00 -3.16 11.93
C ILE A 266 1.68 -3.00 12.69
N ALA A 267 1.38 -4.00 13.54
CA ALA A 267 0.25 -4.02 14.45
C ALA A 267 -1.15 -4.05 13.79
N GLN A 268 -1.24 -4.14 12.48
CA GLN A 268 -2.52 -4.22 11.79
C GLN A 268 -2.81 -5.67 11.37
N HIS A 269 -4.06 -6.09 11.54
CA HIS A 269 -4.51 -7.42 11.09
C HIS A 269 -4.23 -7.57 9.59
N THR A 270 -3.38 -8.53 9.23
CA THR A 270 -2.85 -8.68 7.87
C THR A 270 -2.89 -10.14 7.44
N MET A 271 -3.33 -10.40 6.21
CA MET A 271 -3.27 -11.72 5.63
C MET A 271 -1.83 -12.09 5.28
N GLN A 272 -1.35 -13.23 5.81
CA GLN A 272 0.04 -13.66 5.76
C GLN A 272 0.23 -14.92 4.95
N SER A 273 -0.78 -15.78 4.92
CA SER A 273 -0.80 -17.02 4.15
C SER A 273 -2.18 -17.27 3.54
N LEU A 274 -2.32 -18.34 2.82
CA LEU A 274 -3.56 -18.74 2.17
C LEU A 274 -3.70 -20.26 2.12
N ARG A 275 -4.92 -20.74 2.20
CA ARG A 275 -5.32 -22.09 1.82
C ARG A 275 -5.86 -22.09 0.42
N LEU A 276 -5.49 -23.10 -0.34
CA LEU A 276 -6.04 -23.37 -1.66
C LEU A 276 -6.89 -24.64 -1.58
N ASP A 277 -8.15 -24.51 -1.89
CA ASP A 277 -9.06 -25.66 -1.98
C ASP A 277 -9.91 -25.52 -3.24
N SER A 278 -9.68 -26.42 -4.21
CA SER A 278 -10.49 -26.55 -5.42
C SER A 278 -10.70 -25.20 -6.15
N GLY A 279 -9.63 -24.38 -6.27
CA GLY A 279 -9.67 -23.07 -6.94
C GLY A 279 -10.23 -21.93 -6.07
N VAL A 280 -10.43 -22.17 -4.78
CA VAL A 280 -10.86 -21.15 -3.81
C VAL A 280 -9.69 -20.77 -2.90
N VAL A 281 -9.46 -19.45 -2.76
CA VAL A 281 -8.50 -18.89 -1.80
C VAL A 281 -9.20 -18.56 -0.50
N THR A 282 -8.67 -19.11 0.60
CA THR A 282 -9.02 -18.69 1.95
C THR A 282 -7.79 -18.02 2.57
N PRO A 283 -7.71 -16.67 2.63
CA PRO A 283 -6.59 -15.99 3.27
C PRO A 283 -6.56 -16.25 4.77
N GLN A 284 -5.35 -16.39 5.33
CA GLN A 284 -5.11 -16.61 6.75
C GLN A 284 -4.24 -15.47 7.31
N ALA A 285 -4.51 -15.06 8.55
CA ALA A 285 -3.76 -14.01 9.24
C ALA A 285 -2.56 -14.57 10.04
N TYR A 286 -2.04 -15.71 9.67
CA TYR A 286 -0.90 -16.34 10.32
C TYR A 286 0.02 -17.03 9.32
N VAL A 287 1.21 -17.36 9.78
CA VAL A 287 2.14 -18.31 9.17
C VAL A 287 2.47 -19.41 10.17
N PHE A 288 3.12 -20.49 9.72
CA PHE A 288 3.68 -21.46 10.66
C PHE A 288 5.01 -20.96 11.20
N GLU A 289 5.17 -21.02 12.52
CA GLU A 289 6.38 -20.65 13.21
C GLU A 289 7.53 -21.58 12.80
N ARG A 290 8.70 -20.99 12.50
CA ARG A 290 9.92 -21.73 12.15
C ARG A 290 11.00 -21.50 13.18
N ARG A 291 11.79 -22.54 13.39
CA ARG A 291 13.01 -22.50 14.19
C ARG A 291 14.17 -21.93 13.35
N ASP A 292 15.29 -21.69 13.99
CA ASP A 292 16.52 -21.18 13.35
C ASP A 292 17.08 -22.14 12.27
N ASP A 293 16.76 -23.43 12.33
CA ASP A 293 17.10 -24.45 11.35
C ASP A 293 16.12 -24.58 10.19
N ASP A 294 15.16 -23.64 10.07
CA ASP A 294 14.05 -23.59 9.10
C ASP A 294 13.00 -24.70 9.27
N GLU A 295 13.08 -25.54 10.35
CA GLU A 295 12.05 -26.52 10.64
C GLU A 295 10.81 -25.87 11.28
N ILE A 296 9.63 -26.41 10.95
CA ILE A 296 8.38 -25.95 11.55
C ILE A 296 8.31 -26.34 13.01
N ARG A 297 8.02 -25.38 13.88
CA ARG A 297 7.70 -25.63 15.27
C ARG A 297 6.35 -26.32 15.37
N ARG A 298 6.32 -27.41 16.17
CA ARG A 298 5.11 -28.20 16.41
C ARG A 298 4.77 -28.21 17.89
N ASP A 299 3.48 -28.30 18.17
CA ASP A 299 2.97 -28.50 19.51
C ASP A 299 3.21 -29.93 20.02
N GLU A 300 2.78 -30.21 21.25
CA GLU A 300 2.96 -31.53 21.92
C GLU A 300 2.26 -32.70 21.20
N ILE A 301 1.30 -32.42 20.32
CA ILE A 301 0.57 -33.40 19.52
C ILE A 301 0.97 -33.42 18.06
N GLY A 302 2.10 -32.73 17.74
CA GLY A 302 2.72 -32.75 16.42
C GLY A 302 2.10 -31.78 15.39
N ARG A 303 1.19 -30.88 15.78
CA ARG A 303 0.59 -29.92 14.88
C ARG A 303 1.49 -28.68 14.69
N PRO A 304 1.56 -28.10 13.48
CA PRO A 304 2.26 -26.85 13.28
C PRO A 304 1.74 -25.74 14.20
N CYS A 305 2.65 -25.02 14.84
CA CYS A 305 2.32 -23.82 15.61
C CYS A 305 2.08 -22.65 14.67
N ALA A 306 0.95 -21.98 14.79
CA ALA A 306 0.61 -20.79 14.02
C ALA A 306 1.05 -19.54 14.78
N GLU A 307 1.58 -18.55 14.05
CA GLU A 307 2.02 -17.26 14.58
C GLU A 307 1.46 -16.13 13.72
N ASP A 308 0.84 -15.13 14.37
CA ASP A 308 0.43 -13.88 13.73
C ASP A 308 1.52 -12.83 13.90
N LEU A 309 2.24 -12.54 12.84
CA LEU A 309 3.34 -11.56 12.81
C LEU A 309 2.88 -10.18 12.34
N GLY A 310 1.58 -10.02 12.02
CA GLY A 310 0.96 -8.77 11.63
C GLY A 310 1.51 -8.17 10.34
N GLY A 311 1.25 -6.89 10.18
CA GLY A 311 1.68 -6.08 9.04
C GLY A 311 0.94 -4.75 9.02
N ASP A 312 0.70 -4.20 7.83
CA ASP A 312 0.03 -2.92 7.64
C ASP A 312 -1.43 -3.04 7.13
N GLY A 313 -2.03 -4.24 7.22
CA GLY A 313 -3.36 -4.56 6.68
C GLY A 313 -3.37 -4.93 5.20
N THR A 314 -2.24 -4.83 4.51
CA THR A 314 -2.07 -5.20 3.09
C THR A 314 -0.81 -6.02 2.88
N VAL A 315 0.30 -5.56 3.41
CA VAL A 315 1.62 -6.19 3.30
C VAL A 315 1.98 -6.83 4.63
N TYR A 316 2.17 -8.12 4.62
CA TYR A 316 2.70 -8.88 5.73
C TYR A 316 4.10 -8.37 6.10
N ARG A 317 4.40 -8.24 7.39
CA ARG A 317 5.64 -7.61 7.86
C ARG A 317 6.89 -8.14 7.17
N TYR A 318 7.07 -9.48 7.11
CA TYR A 318 8.23 -10.07 6.44
C TYR A 318 8.19 -9.95 4.92
N ALA A 319 7.03 -9.81 4.31
CA ALA A 319 6.93 -9.54 2.88
C ALA A 319 7.41 -8.13 2.52
N GLY A 320 7.37 -7.21 3.49
CA GLY A 320 7.93 -5.86 3.38
C GLY A 320 9.42 -5.77 3.73
N HIS A 321 10.04 -6.84 4.25
CA HIS A 321 11.43 -6.81 4.70
C HIS A 321 12.42 -6.94 3.53
N ALA A 322 13.47 -6.12 3.56
CA ALA A 322 14.63 -6.24 2.66
C ALA A 322 15.88 -6.45 3.52
N GLY A 323 16.48 -7.63 3.47
CA GLY A 323 17.60 -8.00 4.32
C GLY A 323 18.76 -6.98 4.28
N GLY A 324 19.31 -6.66 5.46
CA GLY A 324 20.45 -5.74 5.60
C GLY A 324 20.10 -4.25 5.45
N VAL A 325 18.81 -3.89 5.38
CA VAL A 325 18.34 -2.50 5.27
C VAL A 325 17.83 -2.04 6.63
N GLU A 326 18.14 -0.78 6.98
CA GLU A 326 17.62 -0.14 8.18
C GLU A 326 16.10 0.00 8.10
N GLU A 327 15.40 -0.61 9.06
CA GLU A 327 13.94 -0.68 9.11
C GLU A 327 13.39 0.19 10.24
N VAL A 328 12.35 0.97 9.92
CA VAL A 328 11.51 1.65 10.90
C VAL A 328 10.14 1.03 10.89
N ALA A 329 9.72 0.52 12.05
CA ALA A 329 8.37 -0.01 12.23
C ALA A 329 7.40 1.12 12.61
N LEU A 330 6.28 1.24 11.89
CA LEU A 330 5.23 2.21 12.12
C LEU A 330 3.90 1.48 12.34
N ALA A 331 3.22 1.72 13.46
CA ALA A 331 1.90 1.14 13.73
C ALA A 331 0.84 1.86 12.87
N GLN A 332 0.83 1.59 11.58
CA GLN A 332 -0.03 2.27 10.61
C GLN A 332 -0.60 1.32 9.55
N GLN A 333 -1.78 1.67 9.06
CA GLN A 333 -2.39 1.04 7.89
C GLN A 333 -1.61 1.37 6.62
N HIS A 334 -1.62 0.46 5.65
CA HIS A 334 -0.89 0.56 4.39
C HIS A 334 -1.05 1.93 3.69
N GLY A 335 -2.28 2.38 3.52
CA GLY A 335 -2.56 3.67 2.87
C GLY A 335 -2.10 4.87 3.70
N ALA A 336 -2.11 4.75 5.02
CA ALA A 336 -1.72 5.82 5.93
C ALA A 336 -0.19 5.97 6.08
N LEU A 337 0.59 4.95 5.74
CA LEU A 337 2.06 5.01 5.79
C LEU A 337 2.63 6.19 4.99
N ALA A 338 2.02 6.55 3.85
CA ALA A 338 2.48 7.68 3.04
C ALA A 338 2.02 9.05 3.59
N THR A 339 1.20 9.09 4.64
CA THR A 339 0.62 10.34 5.17
C THR A 339 0.91 10.58 6.64
N CYS A 340 1.42 9.59 7.38
CA CYS A 340 1.71 9.71 8.80
C CYS A 340 2.95 10.58 9.06
N GLY A 341 2.98 11.19 10.24
CA GLY A 341 4.06 12.09 10.67
C GLY A 341 5.42 11.41 10.61
N GLY A 342 5.52 10.19 11.15
CA GLY A 342 6.76 9.42 11.17
C GLY A 342 7.36 9.18 9.79
N ALA A 343 6.56 8.83 8.78
CA ALA A 343 7.05 8.64 7.42
C ALA A 343 7.50 9.97 6.77
N ILE A 344 6.77 11.07 7.03
CA ILE A 344 7.15 12.40 6.54
C ILE A 344 8.48 12.84 7.18
N ASP A 345 8.68 12.61 8.45
CA ASP A 345 9.91 12.99 9.17
C ASP A 345 11.11 12.14 8.70
N LEU A 346 10.91 10.84 8.46
CA LEU A 346 11.91 9.97 7.83
C LEU A 346 12.33 10.50 6.45
N ALA A 347 11.34 10.88 5.63
CA ALA A 347 11.60 11.41 4.30
C ALA A 347 12.33 12.77 4.34
N ARG A 348 11.95 13.65 5.26
CA ARG A 348 12.67 14.92 5.52
C ARG A 348 14.11 14.68 5.98
N GLY A 349 14.28 13.78 6.94
CA GLY A 349 15.62 13.41 7.44
C GLY A 349 16.52 12.92 6.32
N LEU A 350 15.99 12.12 5.39
CA LEU A 350 16.74 11.64 4.25
C LEU A 350 17.10 12.76 3.26
N LEU A 351 16.21 13.73 3.04
CA LEU A 351 16.46 14.89 2.20
C LEU A 351 17.52 15.83 2.81
N THR A 352 17.44 16.07 4.12
CA THR A 352 18.34 17.01 4.83
C THR A 352 19.67 16.38 5.25
N GLY A 353 19.91 15.10 4.95
CA GLY A 353 21.16 14.42 5.23
C GLY A 353 21.35 14.03 6.71
N LEU A 354 20.27 13.98 7.49
CA LEU A 354 20.32 13.40 8.84
C LEU A 354 20.72 11.93 8.73
N ARG A 355 21.93 11.60 9.26
CA ARG A 355 22.57 10.31 9.02
C ARG A 355 22.00 9.18 9.86
N ARG A 356 21.30 9.49 10.97
CA ARG A 356 20.77 8.49 11.90
C ARG A 356 19.32 8.78 12.22
N LEU A 357 18.52 7.74 12.31
CA LEU A 357 17.14 7.83 12.82
C LEU A 357 17.08 8.30 14.27
N GLU A 358 18.14 8.03 15.05
CA GLU A 358 18.32 8.50 16.42
C GLU A 358 18.33 10.04 16.51
N ASP A 359 18.77 10.71 15.44
CA ASP A 359 18.79 12.19 15.36
C ASP A 359 17.37 12.80 15.22
N LEU A 360 16.36 12.00 14.91
CA LEU A 360 14.95 12.40 14.80
C LEU A 360 14.21 12.42 16.16
N GLY A 361 14.90 12.10 17.26
CA GLY A 361 14.32 12.07 18.61
C GLY A 361 13.82 10.68 19.03
N GLN A 362 12.89 10.61 20.00
CA GLN A 362 12.38 9.33 20.51
C GLN A 362 11.97 8.40 19.37
N ARG A 363 12.36 7.11 19.46
CA ARG A 363 12.08 6.07 18.47
C ARG A 363 10.66 6.17 17.94
N LEU A 364 10.55 6.57 16.68
CA LEU A 364 9.30 6.49 15.94
C LEU A 364 8.87 5.01 15.92
N GLY A 365 7.68 4.69 16.39
CA GLY A 365 7.07 3.40 16.09
C GLY A 365 7.06 2.34 17.17
N HIS A 366 7.14 2.68 18.45
CA HIS A 366 6.72 1.74 19.52
C HIS A 366 5.22 1.82 19.87
N GLY A 367 4.40 2.39 18.97
CA GLY A 367 2.96 2.24 19.10
C GLY A 367 2.53 0.88 18.55
N GLU A 368 1.89 0.08 19.37
CA GLU A 368 1.35 -1.22 18.97
C GLU A 368 -0.17 -1.17 18.71
N THR A 369 -0.72 0.02 18.49
CA THR A 369 -2.16 0.18 18.28
C THR A 369 -2.58 -0.43 16.96
N GLY A 370 -3.37 -1.49 17.02
CA GLY A 370 -4.07 -2.09 15.88
C GLY A 370 -5.49 -1.56 15.78
N LEU A 371 -5.98 -1.37 14.57
CA LEU A 371 -7.35 -0.95 14.28
C LEU A 371 -7.96 -1.86 13.22
N GLU A 372 -8.98 -2.59 13.61
CA GLU A 372 -9.73 -3.46 12.73
C GLU A 372 -11.19 -2.98 12.62
N VAL A 373 -11.64 -2.78 11.40
CA VAL A 373 -13.01 -2.45 11.04
C VAL A 373 -13.32 -3.03 9.66
N PRO A 374 -14.59 -3.33 9.34
CA PRO A 374 -14.99 -3.75 7.99
C PRO A 374 -14.64 -2.68 6.95
N ASP A 375 -14.16 -3.08 5.77
CA ASP A 375 -13.92 -2.15 4.66
C ASP A 375 -15.24 -1.61 4.05
N LEU A 376 -16.32 -2.40 4.16
CA LEU A 376 -17.67 -2.07 3.69
C LEU A 376 -18.69 -2.36 4.79
N VAL A 377 -19.61 -1.42 4.99
CA VAL A 377 -20.75 -1.56 5.90
C VAL A 377 -22.03 -1.13 5.21
N THR A 378 -23.15 -1.76 5.58
CA THR A 378 -24.48 -1.36 5.11
C THR A 378 -24.94 -0.11 5.86
N VAL A 379 -25.48 0.86 5.13
CA VAL A 379 -26.05 2.07 5.72
C VAL A 379 -27.16 1.71 6.69
N GLY A 380 -27.09 2.23 7.91
CA GLY A 380 -28.08 1.97 8.96
C GLY A 380 -27.79 0.73 9.80
N GLU A 381 -26.88 -0.15 9.42
CA GLU A 381 -26.49 -1.30 10.22
C GLU A 381 -25.37 -0.97 11.22
N GLU A 382 -25.33 -1.71 12.32
CA GLU A 382 -24.22 -1.62 13.27
C GLU A 382 -23.01 -2.43 12.79
N PHE A 383 -21.83 -1.85 12.96
CA PHE A 383 -20.56 -2.54 12.75
C PHE A 383 -19.63 -2.37 13.95
N GLU A 384 -18.71 -3.30 14.11
CA GLU A 384 -17.76 -3.32 15.21
C GLU A 384 -16.45 -2.63 14.82
N ILE A 385 -15.89 -1.92 15.78
CA ILE A 385 -14.57 -1.29 15.72
C ILE A 385 -13.73 -1.99 16.80
N THR A 386 -12.68 -2.69 16.41
CA THR A 386 -11.79 -3.41 17.31
C THR A 386 -10.44 -2.70 17.38
N VAL A 387 -9.99 -2.38 18.60
CA VAL A 387 -8.71 -1.75 18.86
C VAL A 387 -7.86 -2.67 19.74
N THR A 388 -6.66 -3.01 19.27
CA THR A 388 -5.69 -3.86 19.97
C THR A 388 -4.42 -3.09 20.29
N GLY A 389 -3.45 -3.70 20.97
CA GLY A 389 -2.13 -3.14 21.27
C GLY A 389 -1.92 -2.88 22.77
N GLU A 390 -0.73 -2.37 23.13
CA GLU A 390 -0.31 -2.18 24.54
C GLU A 390 -0.63 -0.78 25.11
N ASP A 391 -1.19 0.11 24.33
CA ASP A 391 -1.52 1.48 24.74
C ASP A 391 -2.53 1.51 25.88
N ASN A 392 -2.47 2.56 26.70
CA ASN A 392 -3.36 2.70 27.84
C ASN A 392 -4.82 2.90 27.40
N PRO A 393 -5.74 1.92 27.66
CA PRO A 393 -7.13 1.99 27.23
C PRO A 393 -7.88 3.25 27.65
N ARG A 394 -7.52 3.84 28.79
CA ARG A 394 -8.18 5.03 29.34
C ARG A 394 -7.86 6.32 28.57
N ARG A 395 -6.79 6.32 27.77
CA ARG A 395 -6.38 7.44 26.92
C ARG A 395 -6.85 7.29 25.48
N MET A 396 -7.33 6.09 25.13
CA MET A 396 -7.78 5.81 23.77
C MET A 396 -9.10 6.52 23.49
N SER A 397 -9.19 7.13 22.33
CA SER A 397 -10.41 7.74 21.81
C SER A 397 -10.64 7.32 20.38
N CYS A 398 -11.90 7.18 19.99
CA CYS A 398 -12.30 6.81 18.64
C CYS A 398 -13.24 7.87 18.09
N VAL A 399 -12.96 8.33 16.88
CA VAL A 399 -13.85 9.22 16.14
C VAL A 399 -14.07 8.68 14.73
N VAL A 400 -15.29 8.84 14.25
CA VAL A 400 -15.65 8.59 12.86
C VAL A 400 -15.85 9.94 12.19
N GLN A 401 -15.03 10.20 11.19
CA GLN A 401 -15.02 11.45 10.45
C GLN A 401 -15.53 11.20 9.02
N ASP A 402 -16.21 12.20 8.47
CA ASP A 402 -16.42 12.22 7.04
C ASP A 402 -15.06 12.29 6.35
N SER A 403 -14.79 11.39 5.41
CA SER A 403 -13.48 11.37 4.76
C SER A 403 -13.25 12.61 3.89
N GLY A 404 -14.29 13.35 3.55
CA GLY A 404 -14.27 14.57 2.76
C GLY A 404 -14.09 15.85 3.55
N ASP A 405 -14.46 15.80 4.81
CA ASP A 405 -14.32 16.90 5.76
C ASP A 405 -13.78 16.33 7.08
N ALA A 406 -12.47 16.40 7.24
CA ALA A 406 -11.80 15.84 8.42
C ALA A 406 -12.23 16.51 9.74
N ASP A 407 -12.78 17.71 9.68
CA ASP A 407 -13.32 18.43 10.84
C ASP A 407 -14.75 17.98 11.16
N ARG A 408 -15.44 17.34 10.20
CA ARG A 408 -16.79 16.81 10.40
C ARG A 408 -16.76 15.44 11.07
N VAL A 409 -16.86 15.44 12.38
CA VAL A 409 -17.07 14.22 13.17
C VAL A 409 -18.53 13.79 13.04
N VAL A 410 -18.79 12.59 12.53
CA VAL A 410 -20.15 12.03 12.37
C VAL A 410 -20.54 11.09 13.51
N ALA A 411 -19.56 10.52 14.20
CA ALA A 411 -19.76 9.71 15.39
C ALA A 411 -18.51 9.69 16.28
N SER A 412 -18.71 9.47 17.57
CA SER A 412 -17.62 9.28 18.55
C SER A 412 -17.92 8.03 19.39
N PRO A 413 -17.64 6.83 18.81
CA PRO A 413 -17.87 5.58 19.51
C PRO A 413 -17.06 5.52 20.80
N GLN A 414 -17.72 5.12 21.88
CA GLN A 414 -17.07 5.03 23.18
C GLN A 414 -16.31 3.72 23.28
N LEU A 415 -14.99 3.84 23.43
CA LEU A 415 -14.14 2.68 23.73
C LEU A 415 -14.29 2.31 25.23
N PRO A 416 -14.39 1.03 25.57
CA PRO A 416 -14.47 0.61 26.95
C PRO A 416 -13.15 0.92 27.69
N PRO A 417 -13.20 1.23 29.01
CA PRO A 417 -12.00 1.57 29.79
C PRO A 417 -11.09 0.39 30.09
N ARG A 418 -11.50 -0.81 29.71
CA ARG A 418 -10.77 -2.08 29.93
C ARG A 418 -10.90 -2.95 28.68
N ARG A 419 -9.84 -3.70 28.40
CA ARG A 419 -9.82 -4.70 27.33
C ARG A 419 -10.70 -5.89 27.70
N ASP A 420 -11.23 -6.55 26.69
CA ASP A 420 -11.93 -7.84 26.83
C ASP A 420 -10.93 -9.01 27.06
N ALA A 421 -11.45 -10.22 27.13
CA ALA A 421 -10.63 -11.43 27.33
C ALA A 421 -9.65 -11.71 26.16
N SER A 422 -9.89 -11.13 24.97
CA SER A 422 -9.00 -11.23 23.82
C SER A 422 -7.92 -10.14 23.79
N GLY A 423 -7.89 -9.24 24.77
CA GLY A 423 -6.98 -8.11 24.82
C GLY A 423 -7.42 -6.93 23.95
N ALA A 424 -8.65 -6.92 23.44
CA ALA A 424 -9.18 -5.89 22.56
C ALA A 424 -10.13 -4.91 23.27
N LEU A 425 -10.22 -3.70 22.74
CA LEU A 425 -11.29 -2.73 23.03
C LEU A 425 -12.28 -2.78 21.87
N ARG A 426 -13.54 -3.08 22.15
CA ARG A 426 -14.57 -3.17 21.14
C ARG A 426 -15.58 -2.06 21.30
N ALA A 427 -15.79 -1.31 20.25
CA ALA A 427 -16.85 -0.32 20.17
C ALA A 427 -17.76 -0.62 18.98
N ARG A 428 -18.98 -0.10 19.01
CA ARG A 428 -19.93 -0.21 17.90
C ARG A 428 -20.25 1.15 17.34
N SER A 429 -20.44 1.20 16.04
CA SER A 429 -20.85 2.41 15.34
C SER A 429 -21.89 2.09 14.26
N ARG A 430 -22.55 3.14 13.77
CA ARG A 430 -23.53 3.04 12.70
C ARG A 430 -23.41 4.27 11.81
N LEU A 431 -23.34 4.06 10.51
CA LEU A 431 -23.30 5.12 9.50
C LEU A 431 -24.69 5.28 8.89
N ARG A 432 -25.19 6.51 8.84
CA ARG A 432 -26.57 6.80 8.44
C ARG A 432 -26.71 7.21 6.98
N GLU A 433 -25.61 7.61 6.35
CA GLU A 433 -25.57 8.09 4.97
C GLU A 433 -24.56 7.29 4.17
N PRO A 434 -24.80 7.04 2.87
CA PRO A 434 -23.80 6.45 1.99
C PRO A 434 -22.60 7.40 1.88
N GLY A 435 -21.39 6.84 1.94
CA GLY A 435 -20.17 7.65 1.83
C GLY A 435 -18.94 6.92 2.31
N LEU A 436 -17.81 7.58 2.15
CA LEU A 436 -16.54 7.11 2.67
C LEU A 436 -16.23 7.81 3.99
N TYR A 437 -15.91 7.04 5.01
CA TYR A 437 -15.64 7.52 6.36
C TYR A 437 -14.26 7.12 6.81
N ARG A 438 -13.63 7.97 7.62
CA ARG A 438 -12.38 7.69 8.30
C ARG A 438 -12.65 7.39 9.77
N ILE A 439 -12.27 6.20 10.21
CA ILE A 439 -12.21 5.88 11.63
C ILE A 439 -10.81 6.20 12.11
N LYS A 440 -10.71 7.05 13.11
CA LYS A 440 -9.45 7.49 13.71
C LYS A 440 -9.44 7.11 15.18
N VAL A 441 -8.43 6.36 15.58
CA VAL A 441 -8.15 6.02 16.97
C VAL A 441 -6.91 6.78 17.40
N SER A 442 -7.01 7.49 18.51
CA SER A 442 -5.93 8.29 19.10
C SER A 442 -5.72 7.87 20.55
N GLY A 443 -4.53 8.12 21.10
CA GLY A 443 -4.14 7.79 22.48
C GLY A 443 -2.88 6.93 22.56
N GLY A 444 -2.43 6.37 21.45
CA GLY A 444 -1.11 5.77 21.27
C GLY A 444 -0.05 6.78 20.86
N SER A 445 1.09 6.31 20.37
CA SER A 445 2.22 7.13 19.90
C SER A 445 1.84 8.02 18.72
N GLU A 446 1.07 7.49 17.79
CA GLU A 446 0.45 8.21 16.66
C GLU A 446 -1.00 7.75 16.48
N PRO A 447 -1.88 8.60 15.94
CA PRO A 447 -3.23 8.18 15.59
C PRO A 447 -3.23 7.14 14.46
N VAL A 448 -3.96 6.06 14.65
CA VAL A 448 -4.19 5.04 13.60
C VAL A 448 -5.50 5.32 12.90
N THR A 449 -5.51 5.25 11.58
CA THR A 449 -6.70 5.54 10.79
C THR A 449 -7.03 4.41 9.81
N ARG A 450 -8.33 4.17 9.60
CA ARG A 450 -8.84 3.25 8.58
C ARG A 450 -10.06 3.83 7.89
N LEU A 451 -10.19 3.52 6.60
CA LEU A 451 -11.33 3.93 5.79
C LEU A 451 -12.41 2.85 5.79
N VAL A 452 -13.66 3.29 5.84
CA VAL A 452 -14.86 2.44 5.76
C VAL A 452 -15.81 3.06 4.75
N LEU A 453 -16.24 2.26 3.78
CA LEU A 453 -17.33 2.65 2.88
C LEU A 453 -18.66 2.24 3.49
N ALA A 454 -19.61 3.18 3.56
CA ALA A 454 -21.00 2.89 3.82
C ALA A 454 -21.80 2.88 2.51
N ALA A 455 -22.48 1.78 2.20
CA ALA A 455 -23.31 1.64 1.01
C ALA A 455 -24.72 1.16 1.39
N THR A 456 -25.70 1.52 0.57
CA THR A 456 -27.08 0.99 0.69
C THR A 456 -27.08 -0.39 0.05
N GLU A 457 -27.41 -1.42 0.81
CA GLU A 457 -27.49 -2.85 0.47
C GLU A 457 -26.54 -3.35 -0.66
N ASP A 458 -25.87 -4.43 -0.41
CA ASP A 458 -25.06 -5.14 -1.42
C ASP A 458 -25.98 -6.08 -2.22
N PRO A 459 -26.27 -5.79 -3.50
CA PRO A 459 -27.10 -6.67 -4.32
C PRO A 459 -26.42 -8.01 -4.65
N ASP A 460 -25.12 -8.19 -4.37
CA ASP A 460 -24.38 -9.43 -4.64
C ASP A 460 -24.30 -10.38 -3.41
N LEU A 461 -24.82 -9.98 -2.23
CA LEU A 461 -24.94 -10.86 -1.05
C LEU A 461 -26.22 -11.71 -1.05
N GLY A 462 -27.07 -11.58 -2.03
CA GLY A 462 -28.38 -12.22 -2.14
C GLY A 462 -28.47 -13.35 -3.18
N SER A 463 -27.35 -13.98 -3.59
CA SER A 463 -27.43 -15.16 -4.48
C SER A 463 -26.26 -16.11 -4.28
#